data_a1214c601481d7ad8419cb6056494c28
#
_entry.id   a1214c601481d7ad8419cb6056494c28
#
_cell.length_a   1.000
_cell.length_b   1.000
_cell.length_c   1.000
_cell.angle_alpha   90.00
_cell.angle_beta   90.00
_cell.angle_gamma   90.00
#
_symmetry.space_group_name_H-M   'P 1'
#
loop_
_entity.id
_entity.type
_entity.pdbx_description
1 polymer ?
#
loop_
_entity_poly.entity_id
_entity_poly.type
_entity_poly.pdbx_seq_one_letter_code
_entity_poly.pdbx_strand_id
1 'polypeptide(L)'
;MKIKLKKMIIFFLGLPILTIPLIVSACSQFKINQDVILTYRPTVSLAKEFANDNNTIDDVLKKVKINKDGSYNLLIYDLSRSPKNVQYKIVDIKKDSEQILKVTINAKIQKYKESINYDFYFQPFLTLKQKEDKTILQQNLNIIRSAWDYDQKQKTGFFNLRIKREYQKKSLIEIKTLGEKAFDFGEDLNPQLKVDSKFKDINIKIIDINYFEPLDESQRELVVEIMISKGKNEQQAKLFKKIKINLD
;
A
#
# COMPACT_ATOMS: atom_id res chain seq x y z
N MET A 1 27.79 23.38 49.28
CA MET A 1 27.66 23.62 47.83
C MET A 1 27.13 22.32 47.17
N LYS A 2 25.85 22.25 46.86
CA LYS A 2 25.18 21.04 46.34
C LYS A 2 25.17 21.12 44.80
N ILE A 3 25.92 20.22 44.17
CA ILE A 3 25.95 20.09 42.71
C ILE A 3 24.74 19.26 42.31
N LYS A 4 23.79 19.90 41.61
CA LYS A 4 22.64 19.22 40.96
C LYS A 4 23.10 18.51 39.71
N LEU A 5 23.08 17.18 39.73
CA LEU A 5 23.24 16.38 38.52
C LEU A 5 22.03 16.55 37.62
N LYS A 6 22.17 17.28 36.52
CA LYS A 6 21.14 17.34 35.45
C LYS A 6 21.07 15.99 34.78
N LYS A 7 19.88 15.38 34.81
CA LYS A 7 19.56 14.18 34.02
C LYS A 7 19.67 14.53 32.55
N MET A 8 20.67 14.03 31.89
CA MET A 8 20.81 14.07 30.45
C MET A 8 19.98 12.91 29.89
N ILE A 9 18.78 13.24 29.37
CA ILE A 9 17.97 12.28 28.64
C ILE A 9 18.60 12.15 27.25
N ILE A 10 19.33 11.07 27.05
CA ILE A 10 19.82 10.70 25.71
C ILE A 10 18.65 10.06 24.97
N PHE A 11 18.11 10.79 24.01
CA PHE A 11 17.21 10.25 23.01
C PHE A 11 18.00 9.29 22.11
N PHE A 12 17.91 8.00 22.38
CA PHE A 12 18.31 6.98 21.44
C PHE A 12 17.23 6.92 20.33
N LEU A 13 17.45 7.64 19.26
CA LEU A 13 16.77 7.45 17.99
C LEU A 13 16.99 6.01 17.51
N GLY A 14 15.90 5.32 17.33
CA GLY A 14 15.67 3.95 16.93
C GLY A 14 16.64 3.31 15.96
N LEU A 15 17.68 2.71 16.50
CA LEU A 15 18.28 1.52 15.90
C LEU A 15 17.50 0.33 16.46
N PRO A 16 17.09 -0.64 15.63
CA PRO A 16 16.53 -1.87 16.13
C PRO A 16 17.60 -2.54 17.00
N ILE A 17 17.39 -2.48 18.32
CA ILE A 17 18.18 -3.26 19.24
C ILE A 17 17.90 -4.71 18.88
N LEU A 18 18.86 -5.34 18.19
CA LEU A 18 18.94 -6.79 18.06
C LEU A 18 19.08 -7.32 19.50
N THR A 19 17.94 -7.54 20.16
CA THR A 19 17.91 -8.33 21.37
C THR A 19 18.22 -9.75 20.98
N ILE A 20 19.51 -10.08 20.91
CA ILE A 20 19.97 -11.45 20.85
C ILE A 20 19.57 -12.06 22.20
N PRO A 21 18.65 -13.02 22.26
CA PRO A 21 18.41 -13.72 23.49
C PRO A 21 19.71 -14.45 23.84
N LEU A 22 20.39 -13.96 24.86
CA LEU A 22 21.46 -14.71 25.53
C LEU A 22 20.82 -15.93 26.19
N ILE A 23 20.68 -17.02 25.43
CA ILE A 23 20.37 -18.31 26.02
C ILE A 23 21.62 -18.76 26.71
N VAL A 24 21.76 -18.36 27.97
CA VAL A 24 22.73 -18.96 28.88
C VAL A 24 22.17 -20.32 29.27
N SER A 25 22.44 -21.36 28.47
CA SER A 25 22.28 -22.71 28.95
C SER A 25 23.43 -22.93 29.98
N ALA A 26 23.08 -22.92 31.23
CA ALA A 26 23.97 -23.25 32.31
C ALA A 26 24.28 -24.75 32.28
N CYS A 27 25.16 -25.19 31.39
CA CYS A 27 25.90 -26.45 31.43
C CYS A 27 26.65 -26.66 30.13
N SER A 28 27.64 -25.88 29.82
CA SER A 28 28.84 -26.28 29.09
C SER A 28 29.78 -25.08 28.97
N GLN A 29 31.08 -25.31 29.18
CA GLN A 29 32.14 -24.30 29.24
C GLN A 29 32.49 -23.66 27.86
N PHE A 30 31.58 -23.65 26.91
CA PHE A 30 31.78 -22.97 25.65
C PHE A 30 31.01 -21.65 25.64
N LYS A 31 31.72 -20.52 25.89
CA LYS A 31 31.26 -19.21 25.49
C LYS A 31 31.15 -19.23 23.94
N ILE A 32 29.96 -19.41 23.42
CA ILE A 32 29.72 -19.16 21.98
C ILE A 32 30.03 -17.69 21.75
N ASN A 33 31.14 -17.43 21.09
CA ASN A 33 31.59 -16.09 20.77
C ASN A 33 30.60 -15.43 19.80
N GLN A 34 30.41 -14.13 19.86
CA GLN A 34 29.57 -13.37 18.92
C GLN A 34 29.94 -13.65 17.46
N ASP A 35 31.21 -13.82 17.17
CA ASP A 35 31.71 -14.13 15.83
C ASP A 35 31.20 -15.49 15.32
N VAL A 36 31.09 -16.48 16.20
CA VAL A 36 30.53 -17.80 15.87
C VAL A 36 29.04 -17.69 15.57
N ILE A 37 28.29 -16.90 16.35
CA ILE A 37 26.86 -16.66 16.13
C ILE A 37 26.63 -15.99 14.78
N LEU A 38 27.42 -15.00 14.42
CA LEU A 38 27.31 -14.29 13.14
C LEU A 38 27.71 -15.15 11.95
N THR A 39 28.75 -15.96 12.09
CA THR A 39 29.29 -16.82 11.02
C THR A 39 28.28 -17.87 10.57
N TYR A 40 27.43 -18.38 11.46
CA TYR A 40 26.46 -19.45 11.16
C TYR A 40 25.04 -18.94 10.94
N ARG A 41 24.81 -17.63 10.99
CA ARG A 41 23.50 -17.06 10.70
C ARG A 41 23.21 -17.16 9.21
N PRO A 42 22.09 -17.82 8.78
CA PRO A 42 21.75 -17.90 7.37
C PRO A 42 21.24 -16.56 6.84
N THR A 43 21.43 -16.32 5.56
CA THR A 43 20.71 -15.26 4.84
C THR A 43 19.44 -15.86 4.29
N VAL A 44 18.29 -15.27 4.63
CA VAL A 44 16.99 -15.79 4.24
C VAL A 44 16.08 -14.66 3.76
N SER A 45 15.22 -14.99 2.82
CA SER A 45 14.13 -14.13 2.35
C SER A 45 12.83 -14.93 2.25
N LEU A 46 11.69 -14.25 2.26
CA LEU A 46 10.41 -14.89 1.96
C LEU A 46 10.40 -15.37 0.51
N ALA A 47 9.84 -16.54 0.27
CA ALA A 47 9.57 -16.98 -1.08
C ALA A 47 8.58 -16.02 -1.78
N LYS A 48 8.73 -15.85 -3.10
CA LYS A 48 8.03 -14.82 -3.89
C LYS A 48 6.51 -14.83 -3.69
N GLU A 49 5.92 -15.98 -3.50
CA GLU A 49 4.47 -16.13 -3.26
C GLU A 49 4.00 -15.54 -1.93
N PHE A 50 4.91 -15.43 -0.95
CA PHE A 50 4.63 -14.86 0.38
C PHE A 50 5.08 -13.41 0.51
N ALA A 51 6.03 -12.97 -0.31
CA ALA A 51 6.56 -11.60 -0.33
C ALA A 51 5.62 -10.62 -1.05
N ASN A 52 4.31 -10.87 -1.05
CA ASN A 52 3.33 -10.02 -1.73
C ASN A 52 2.73 -9.01 -0.75
N ASP A 53 2.72 -7.74 -1.16
CA ASP A 53 2.18 -6.59 -0.41
C ASP A 53 0.67 -6.69 -0.10
N ASN A 54 -0.02 -7.74 -0.58
CA ASN A 54 -1.44 -7.95 -0.35
C ASN A 54 -1.73 -9.04 0.69
N ASN A 55 -0.69 -9.72 1.21
CA ASN A 55 -0.89 -10.79 2.18
C ASN A 55 -1.01 -10.24 3.61
N THR A 56 -1.93 -10.82 4.38
CA THR A 56 -1.87 -10.78 5.85
C THR A 56 -1.00 -11.93 6.34
N ILE A 57 -0.58 -11.89 7.61
CA ILE A 57 0.15 -13.01 8.21
C ILE A 57 -0.70 -14.28 8.21
N ASP A 58 -1.99 -14.15 8.46
CA ASP A 58 -2.92 -15.29 8.46
C ASP A 58 -3.04 -15.93 7.05
N ASP A 59 -2.97 -15.13 5.97
CA ASP A 59 -2.90 -15.67 4.60
C ASP A 59 -1.62 -16.46 4.37
N VAL A 60 -0.49 -15.97 4.88
CA VAL A 60 0.80 -16.65 4.81
C VAL A 60 0.75 -17.97 5.56
N LEU A 61 0.33 -17.96 6.83
CA LEU A 61 0.28 -19.13 7.69
C LEU A 61 -0.62 -20.25 7.11
N LYS A 62 -1.72 -19.89 6.46
CA LYS A 62 -2.62 -20.84 5.77
C LYS A 62 -1.97 -21.53 4.56
N LYS A 63 -1.03 -20.86 3.90
CA LYS A 63 -0.37 -21.34 2.67
C LYS A 63 0.97 -22.04 2.92
N VAL A 64 1.55 -21.87 4.12
CA VAL A 64 2.79 -22.53 4.50
C VAL A 64 2.59 -24.03 4.52
N LYS A 65 3.49 -24.76 3.82
CA LYS A 65 3.48 -26.21 3.71
C LYS A 65 4.86 -26.76 4.02
N ILE A 66 4.87 -27.97 4.55
CA ILE A 66 6.09 -28.77 4.73
C ILE A 66 6.26 -29.62 3.47
N ASN A 67 7.39 -29.48 2.82
CA ASN A 67 7.77 -30.28 1.67
C ASN A 67 8.12 -31.74 2.06
N LYS A 68 8.23 -32.61 1.08
CA LYS A 68 8.56 -34.03 1.33
C LYS A 68 9.92 -34.24 2.01
N ASP A 69 10.85 -33.33 1.81
CA ASP A 69 12.19 -33.32 2.44
C ASP A 69 12.20 -32.68 3.84
N GLY A 70 11.03 -32.29 4.35
CA GLY A 70 10.88 -31.64 5.66
C GLY A 70 11.21 -30.13 5.68
N SER A 71 11.52 -29.54 4.52
CA SER A 71 11.67 -28.09 4.38
C SER A 71 10.31 -27.40 4.28
N TYR A 72 10.30 -26.10 4.57
CA TYR A 72 9.10 -25.27 4.38
C TYR A 72 9.19 -24.48 3.07
N ASN A 73 8.07 -24.32 2.38
CA ASN A 73 7.98 -23.49 1.19
C ASN A 73 8.05 -21.97 1.47
N LEU A 74 8.15 -21.57 2.74
CA LEU A 74 8.09 -20.19 3.19
C LEU A 74 9.32 -19.35 2.84
N LEU A 75 10.52 -19.95 2.98
CA LEU A 75 11.78 -19.24 2.90
C LEU A 75 12.66 -19.72 1.73
N ILE A 76 13.38 -18.76 1.17
CA ILE A 76 14.52 -19.00 0.28
C ILE A 76 15.79 -18.74 1.10
N TYR A 77 16.70 -19.72 1.09
CA TYR A 77 18.01 -19.64 1.74
C TYR A 77 19.07 -19.25 0.72
N ASP A 78 19.81 -18.18 1.00
CA ASP A 78 21.06 -17.90 0.33
C ASP A 78 22.19 -18.55 1.14
N LEU A 79 22.63 -19.70 0.70
CA LEU A 79 23.69 -20.49 1.33
C LEU A 79 25.08 -20.17 0.76
N SER A 80 25.23 -19.22 -0.15
CA SER A 80 26.49 -18.89 -0.83
C SER A 80 27.60 -18.51 0.15
N ARG A 81 27.25 -17.94 1.28
CA ARG A 81 28.17 -17.53 2.36
C ARG A 81 28.11 -18.42 3.59
N SER A 82 27.30 -19.46 3.58
CA SER A 82 27.13 -20.34 4.73
C SER A 82 28.23 -21.41 4.78
N PRO A 83 28.75 -21.77 5.97
CA PRO A 83 29.70 -22.84 6.12
C PRO A 83 29.09 -24.17 5.66
N LYS A 84 29.87 -24.99 4.95
CA LYS A 84 29.43 -26.27 4.34
C LYS A 84 28.87 -27.31 5.33
N ASN A 85 29.19 -27.19 6.62
CA ASN A 85 28.86 -28.19 7.65
C ASN A 85 27.73 -27.73 8.57
N VAL A 86 26.78 -26.92 8.06
CA VAL A 86 25.63 -26.43 8.81
C VAL A 86 24.34 -26.90 8.15
N GLN A 87 23.44 -27.42 8.97
CA GLN A 87 22.08 -27.77 8.56
C GLN A 87 21.11 -26.77 9.16
N TYR A 88 20.27 -26.17 8.34
CA TYR A 88 19.25 -25.22 8.75
C TYR A 88 17.86 -25.86 8.71
N LYS A 89 17.09 -25.65 9.78
CA LYS A 89 15.70 -26.12 9.87
C LYS A 89 14.83 -25.06 10.52
N ILE A 90 13.69 -24.75 9.93
CA ILE A 90 12.67 -23.93 10.59
C ILE A 90 12.10 -24.74 11.75
N VAL A 91 12.11 -24.17 12.95
CA VAL A 91 11.60 -24.81 14.18
C VAL A 91 10.36 -24.11 14.72
N ASP A 92 10.15 -22.84 14.36
CA ASP A 92 8.96 -22.10 14.77
C ASP A 92 8.58 -21.05 13.70
N ILE A 93 7.28 -20.90 13.47
CA ILE A 93 6.70 -19.86 12.62
C ILE A 93 5.49 -19.32 13.34
N LYS A 94 5.54 -18.04 13.70
CA LYS A 94 4.45 -17.42 14.44
C LYS A 94 4.24 -15.95 14.12
N LYS A 95 3.05 -15.49 14.41
CA LYS A 95 2.69 -14.07 14.40
C LYS A 95 3.31 -13.41 15.62
N ASP A 96 4.21 -12.46 15.42
CA ASP A 96 4.81 -11.66 16.49
C ASP A 96 3.94 -10.44 16.79
N SER A 97 3.41 -9.82 15.72
CA SER A 97 2.37 -8.80 15.78
C SER A 97 1.44 -8.92 14.57
N GLU A 98 0.45 -8.04 14.42
CA GLU A 98 -0.44 -8.08 13.25
C GLU A 98 0.28 -7.93 11.91
N GLN A 99 1.45 -7.29 11.90
CA GLN A 99 2.21 -6.98 10.70
C GLN A 99 3.60 -7.61 10.66
N ILE A 100 4.00 -8.38 11.68
CA ILE A 100 5.32 -8.97 11.81
C ILE A 100 5.20 -10.48 11.94
N LEU A 101 5.77 -11.20 10.98
CA LEU A 101 5.93 -12.66 11.03
C LEU A 101 7.31 -12.98 11.59
N LYS A 102 7.35 -13.74 12.68
CA LYS A 102 8.58 -14.27 13.26
C LYS A 102 8.80 -15.70 12.79
N VAL A 103 10.01 -15.97 12.30
CA VAL A 103 10.45 -17.33 11.92
C VAL A 103 11.72 -17.64 12.68
N THR A 104 11.73 -18.75 13.43
CA THR A 104 12.91 -19.23 14.14
C THR A 104 13.55 -20.37 13.34
N ILE A 105 14.84 -20.21 13.04
CA ILE A 105 15.63 -21.19 12.29
C ILE A 105 16.70 -21.75 13.23
N ASN A 106 16.71 -23.06 13.36
CA ASN A 106 17.77 -23.79 14.06
C ASN A 106 18.89 -24.11 13.07
N ALA A 107 20.11 -23.72 13.41
CA ALA A 107 21.32 -24.09 12.69
C ALA A 107 22.06 -25.17 13.51
N LYS A 108 22.13 -26.39 13.00
CA LYS A 108 22.86 -27.49 13.59
C LYS A 108 24.28 -27.52 13.00
N ILE A 109 25.25 -27.30 13.85
CA ILE A 109 26.66 -27.17 13.49
C ILE A 109 27.37 -28.47 13.83
N GLN A 110 27.73 -29.25 12.82
CA GLN A 110 28.34 -30.56 13.03
C GLN A 110 29.63 -30.51 13.83
N LYS A 111 30.46 -29.49 13.61
CA LYS A 111 31.75 -29.31 14.29
C LYS A 111 31.60 -29.17 15.80
N TYR A 112 30.52 -28.53 16.27
CA TYR A 112 30.34 -28.24 17.69
C TYR A 112 29.35 -29.18 18.39
N LYS A 113 28.69 -30.10 17.64
CA LYS A 113 27.59 -30.93 18.14
C LYS A 113 26.45 -30.14 18.80
N GLU A 114 26.41 -28.87 18.56
CA GLU A 114 25.47 -27.89 19.13
C GLU A 114 24.57 -27.32 18.05
N SER A 115 23.50 -26.67 18.49
CA SER A 115 22.61 -25.96 17.59
C SER A 115 22.32 -24.56 18.14
N ILE A 116 22.12 -23.61 17.23
CA ILE A 116 21.83 -22.21 17.53
C ILE A 116 20.50 -21.86 16.87
N ASN A 117 19.64 -21.17 17.60
CA ASN A 117 18.40 -20.62 17.04
C ASN A 117 18.60 -19.17 16.62
N TYR A 118 18.13 -18.85 15.43
CA TYR A 118 18.12 -17.50 14.87
C TYR A 118 16.70 -17.07 14.63
N ASP A 119 16.32 -15.90 15.16
CA ASP A 119 15.04 -15.28 14.92
C ASP A 119 15.13 -14.32 13.73
N PHE A 120 14.17 -14.44 12.80
CA PHE A 120 14.00 -13.59 11.65
C PHE A 120 12.62 -12.96 11.70
N TYR A 121 12.56 -11.66 11.41
CA TYR A 121 11.34 -10.89 11.43
C TYR A 121 11.08 -10.36 10.03
N PHE A 122 9.93 -10.72 9.47
CA PHE A 122 9.51 -10.30 8.14
C PHE A 122 8.34 -9.31 8.27
N GLN A 123 8.46 -8.20 7.58
CA GLN A 123 7.47 -7.11 7.57
C GLN A 123 7.60 -6.26 6.28
N PRO A 124 6.62 -5.39 5.96
CA PRO A 124 5.30 -5.30 6.60
C PRO A 124 4.28 -6.25 5.94
N PHE A 125 3.41 -6.82 6.75
CA PHE A 125 2.20 -7.47 6.26
C PHE A 125 1.00 -6.56 6.46
N LEU A 126 -0.07 -6.76 5.67
CA LEU A 126 -1.31 -6.03 5.88
C LEU A 126 -2.03 -6.54 7.15
N THR A 127 -2.67 -5.63 7.88
CA THR A 127 -3.72 -6.03 8.82
C THR A 127 -4.95 -6.48 8.03
N LEU A 128 -5.87 -7.21 8.68
CA LEU A 128 -7.15 -7.58 8.05
C LEU A 128 -7.91 -6.35 7.59
N LYS A 129 -7.98 -5.32 8.43
CA LYS A 129 -8.63 -4.06 8.10
C LYS A 129 -8.02 -3.39 6.86
N GLN A 130 -6.70 -3.28 6.80
CA GLN A 130 -6.01 -2.69 5.64
C GLN A 130 -6.27 -3.48 4.35
N LYS A 131 -6.35 -4.80 4.44
CA LYS A 131 -6.69 -5.66 3.31
C LYS A 131 -8.13 -5.45 2.83
N GLU A 132 -9.08 -5.34 3.76
CA GLU A 132 -10.48 -5.04 3.48
C GLU A 132 -10.62 -3.65 2.84
N ASP A 133 -9.99 -2.62 3.42
CA ASP A 133 -9.99 -1.25 2.91
C ASP A 133 -9.42 -1.19 1.48
N LYS A 134 -8.30 -1.87 1.23
CA LYS A 134 -7.70 -1.97 -0.11
C LYS A 134 -8.62 -2.66 -1.11
N THR A 135 -9.35 -3.69 -0.69
CA THR A 135 -10.32 -4.40 -1.53
C THR A 135 -11.49 -3.49 -1.90
N ILE A 136 -12.07 -2.78 -0.93
CA ILE A 136 -13.17 -1.83 -1.15
C ILE A 136 -12.70 -0.66 -2.02
N LEU A 137 -11.51 -0.12 -1.78
CA LEU A 137 -10.90 0.91 -2.60
C LEU A 137 -10.82 0.49 -4.07
N GLN A 138 -10.34 -0.74 -4.34
CA GLN A 138 -10.24 -1.27 -5.69
C GLN A 138 -11.61 -1.48 -6.34
N GLN A 139 -12.59 -1.96 -5.58
CA GLN A 139 -13.98 -2.08 -6.05
C GLN A 139 -14.56 -0.71 -6.41
N ASN A 140 -14.41 0.29 -5.55
CA ASN A 140 -14.86 1.65 -5.81
C ASN A 140 -14.20 2.25 -7.06
N LEU A 141 -12.89 2.02 -7.23
CA LEU A 141 -12.17 2.47 -8.43
C LEU A 141 -12.70 1.81 -9.71
N ASN A 142 -13.00 0.52 -9.67
CA ASN A 142 -13.57 -0.21 -10.80
C ASN A 142 -14.99 0.30 -11.13
N ILE A 143 -15.77 0.64 -10.11
CA ILE A 143 -17.12 1.24 -10.34
C ILE A 143 -16.99 2.60 -11.01
N ILE A 144 -16.09 3.48 -10.54
CA ILE A 144 -15.88 4.79 -11.17
C ILE A 144 -15.43 4.64 -12.63
N ARG A 145 -14.48 3.74 -12.90
CA ARG A 145 -14.02 3.46 -14.29
C ARG A 145 -15.15 2.95 -15.15
N SER A 146 -15.93 2.00 -14.65
CA SER A 146 -17.09 1.46 -15.39
C SER A 146 -18.13 2.54 -15.68
N ALA A 147 -18.40 3.44 -14.75
CA ALA A 147 -19.33 4.55 -14.96
C ALA A 147 -18.80 5.52 -16.03
N TRP A 148 -17.52 5.87 -15.97
CA TRP A 148 -16.89 6.71 -16.99
C TRP A 148 -16.95 6.07 -18.38
N ASP A 149 -16.52 4.80 -18.50
CA ASP A 149 -16.48 4.09 -19.77
C ASP A 149 -17.88 3.89 -20.36
N TYR A 150 -18.89 3.65 -19.50
CA TYR A 150 -20.28 3.57 -19.92
C TYR A 150 -20.77 4.91 -20.49
N ASP A 151 -20.52 6.01 -19.76
CA ASP A 151 -20.91 7.35 -20.20
C ASP A 151 -20.28 7.71 -21.54
N GLN A 152 -19.00 7.46 -21.73
CA GLN A 152 -18.29 7.73 -22.97
C GLN A 152 -18.82 6.90 -24.15
N LYS A 153 -19.16 5.63 -23.92
CA LYS A 153 -19.71 4.73 -24.98
C LYS A 153 -21.13 5.08 -25.34
N GLN A 154 -21.98 5.31 -24.35
CA GLN A 154 -23.39 5.55 -24.55
C GLN A 154 -23.73 7.03 -24.82
N LYS A 155 -22.75 7.93 -24.67
CA LYS A 155 -22.93 9.38 -24.75
C LYS A 155 -24.08 9.86 -23.86
N THR A 156 -24.17 9.29 -22.66
CA THR A 156 -25.26 9.55 -21.72
C THR A 156 -25.24 10.96 -21.16
N GLY A 157 -24.07 11.61 -21.19
CA GLY A 157 -23.87 12.96 -20.68
C GLY A 157 -23.79 13.07 -19.17
N PHE A 158 -23.68 11.96 -18.45
CA PHE A 158 -23.59 11.98 -16.98
C PHE A 158 -22.38 12.79 -16.46
N PHE A 159 -21.23 12.65 -17.12
CA PHE A 159 -20.03 13.45 -16.83
C PHE A 159 -19.94 14.70 -17.73
N ASN A 160 -21.00 15.05 -18.46
CA ASN A 160 -21.01 16.21 -19.30
C ASN A 160 -21.03 17.47 -18.44
N LEU A 161 -20.02 18.29 -18.64
CA LEU A 161 -19.89 19.57 -17.95
C LEU A 161 -20.35 20.68 -18.90
N ARG A 162 -21.23 21.53 -18.43
CA ARG A 162 -21.74 22.65 -19.20
C ARG A 162 -21.55 23.95 -18.47
N ILE A 163 -21.26 25.01 -19.20
CA ILE A 163 -21.33 26.35 -18.63
C ILE A 163 -22.79 26.74 -18.51
N LYS A 164 -23.15 27.26 -17.32
CA LYS A 164 -24.48 27.78 -17.05
C LYS A 164 -24.85 28.86 -18.06
N ARG A 165 -26.11 28.90 -18.45
CA ARG A 165 -26.62 29.81 -19.47
C ARG A 165 -26.28 31.28 -19.20
N GLU A 166 -26.31 31.70 -17.93
CA GLU A 166 -25.98 33.04 -17.47
C GLU A 166 -24.51 33.42 -17.63
N TYR A 167 -23.62 32.44 -17.79
CA TYR A 167 -22.17 32.68 -17.91
C TYR A 167 -21.60 32.36 -19.31
N GLN A 168 -22.40 31.89 -20.23
CA GLN A 168 -21.94 31.53 -21.59
C GLN A 168 -21.30 32.69 -22.35
N LYS A 169 -21.73 33.93 -22.08
CA LYS A 169 -21.19 35.12 -22.73
C LYS A 169 -20.02 35.76 -21.98
N LYS A 170 -19.60 35.21 -20.87
CA LYS A 170 -18.47 35.72 -20.09
C LYS A 170 -17.13 35.34 -20.71
N SER A 171 -16.12 36.14 -20.44
CA SER A 171 -14.75 35.83 -20.84
C SER A 171 -14.23 34.56 -20.15
N LEU A 172 -13.23 33.89 -20.76
CA LEU A 172 -12.58 32.69 -20.17
C LEU A 172 -12.02 32.96 -18.79
N ILE A 173 -11.46 34.17 -18.57
CA ILE A 173 -10.92 34.60 -17.28
C ILE A 173 -12.03 34.70 -16.22
N GLU A 174 -13.18 35.31 -16.58
CA GLU A 174 -14.31 35.40 -15.66
C GLU A 174 -14.87 34.01 -15.30
N ILE A 175 -15.01 33.12 -16.28
CA ILE A 175 -15.45 31.73 -16.05
C ILE A 175 -14.47 31.01 -15.12
N LYS A 176 -13.15 31.13 -15.32
CA LYS A 176 -12.14 30.58 -14.45
C LYS A 176 -12.24 31.16 -13.04
N THR A 177 -12.47 32.46 -12.90
CA THR A 177 -12.61 33.14 -11.60
C THR A 177 -13.87 32.67 -10.85
N LEU A 178 -14.98 32.43 -11.58
CA LEU A 178 -16.21 31.87 -10.99
C LEU A 178 -16.01 30.43 -10.47
N GLY A 179 -15.05 29.71 -11.07
CA GLY A 179 -14.75 28.33 -10.70
C GLY A 179 -15.94 27.40 -10.88
N GLU A 180 -16.16 26.51 -9.93
CA GLU A 180 -17.23 25.52 -9.93
C GLU A 180 -18.64 26.10 -10.12
N LYS A 181 -18.86 27.35 -9.67
CA LYS A 181 -20.13 28.05 -9.78
C LYS A 181 -20.57 28.30 -11.24
N ALA A 182 -19.61 28.37 -12.16
CA ALA A 182 -19.90 28.61 -13.57
C ALA A 182 -20.46 27.39 -14.30
N PHE A 183 -20.44 26.21 -13.69
CA PHE A 183 -20.73 24.97 -14.37
C PHE A 183 -21.91 24.24 -13.75
N ASP A 184 -22.62 23.50 -14.62
CA ASP A 184 -23.57 22.46 -14.25
C ASP A 184 -23.03 21.11 -14.74
N PHE A 185 -23.12 20.12 -13.91
CA PHE A 185 -22.94 18.74 -14.32
C PHE A 185 -24.25 18.19 -14.89
N GLY A 186 -24.14 17.32 -15.87
CA GLY A 186 -25.29 16.79 -16.62
C GLY A 186 -26.25 15.89 -15.83
N GLU A 187 -26.51 16.22 -14.57
CA GLU A 187 -27.42 15.49 -13.68
C GLU A 187 -28.82 15.31 -14.29
N ASP A 188 -29.25 16.25 -15.10
CA ASP A 188 -30.59 16.23 -15.72
C ASP A 188 -30.66 15.38 -16.98
N LEU A 189 -29.53 14.94 -17.53
CA LEU A 189 -29.49 14.29 -18.84
C LEU A 189 -29.53 12.76 -18.78
N ASN A 190 -29.32 12.14 -17.62
CA ASN A 190 -29.42 10.69 -17.53
C ASN A 190 -29.95 10.16 -16.20
N PRO A 191 -31.28 10.02 -16.09
CA PRO A 191 -31.89 9.35 -14.95
C PRO A 191 -31.43 7.91 -14.75
N GLN A 192 -30.95 7.22 -15.81
CA GLN A 192 -30.58 5.81 -15.74
C GLN A 192 -29.33 5.55 -14.90
N LEU A 193 -28.34 6.45 -14.93
CA LEU A 193 -27.17 6.33 -14.05
C LEU A 193 -27.49 6.60 -12.57
N LYS A 194 -28.50 7.43 -12.30
CA LYS A 194 -29.03 7.63 -10.93
C LYS A 194 -29.81 6.40 -10.43
N VAL A 195 -30.42 5.64 -11.34
CA VAL A 195 -31.22 4.45 -11.02
C VAL A 195 -30.37 3.21 -10.74
N ASP A 196 -29.21 3.09 -11.40
CA ASP A 196 -28.30 1.97 -11.11
C ASP A 196 -27.62 2.16 -9.75
N SER A 197 -28.03 1.34 -8.79
CA SER A 197 -27.56 1.41 -7.41
C SER A 197 -26.03 1.33 -7.27
N LYS A 198 -25.34 0.73 -8.23
CA LYS A 198 -23.86 0.63 -8.23
C LYS A 198 -23.18 1.98 -8.45
N PHE A 199 -23.84 2.92 -9.13
CA PHE A 199 -23.30 4.27 -9.36
C PHE A 199 -23.77 5.29 -8.32
N LYS A 200 -24.62 4.86 -7.40
CA LYS A 200 -25.01 5.69 -6.25
C LYS A 200 -23.76 6.13 -5.47
N ASP A 201 -23.78 7.35 -4.98
CA ASP A 201 -22.71 7.96 -4.19
C ASP A 201 -21.38 8.21 -4.97
N ILE A 202 -21.44 8.29 -6.30
CA ILE A 202 -20.37 8.89 -7.09
C ILE A 202 -20.44 10.41 -6.93
N ASN A 203 -19.35 11.02 -6.48
CA ASN A 203 -19.21 12.45 -6.35
C ASN A 203 -18.27 12.98 -7.43
N ILE A 204 -18.62 14.13 -8.01
CA ILE A 204 -17.82 14.82 -9.02
C ILE A 204 -17.48 16.20 -8.48
N LYS A 205 -16.22 16.59 -8.63
CA LYS A 205 -15.72 17.90 -8.20
C LYS A 205 -14.80 18.46 -9.28
N ILE A 206 -14.95 19.75 -9.59
CA ILE A 206 -13.99 20.48 -10.42
C ILE A 206 -12.74 20.75 -9.59
N ILE A 207 -11.58 20.42 -10.14
CA ILE A 207 -10.28 20.59 -9.49
C ILE A 207 -9.54 21.78 -10.07
N ASP A 208 -9.57 21.91 -11.41
CA ASP A 208 -8.88 22.98 -12.09
C ASP A 208 -9.61 23.36 -13.39
N ILE A 209 -9.46 24.62 -13.80
CA ILE A 209 -10.01 25.16 -15.03
C ILE A 209 -8.88 25.86 -15.77
N ASN A 210 -8.50 25.32 -16.91
CA ASN A 210 -7.48 25.87 -17.78
C ASN A 210 -8.12 26.33 -19.10
N TYR A 211 -7.59 27.39 -19.67
CA TYR A 211 -7.94 27.84 -21.01
C TYR A 211 -6.67 28.12 -21.79
N PHE A 212 -6.75 27.96 -23.09
CA PHE A 212 -5.72 28.43 -24.00
C PHE A 212 -6.23 29.72 -24.61
N GLU A 213 -5.40 30.75 -24.59
CA GLU A 213 -5.71 31.95 -25.38
C GLU A 213 -5.59 31.57 -26.84
N PRO A 214 -6.68 31.56 -27.61
CA PRO A 214 -6.62 31.17 -29.00
C PRO A 214 -5.92 32.27 -29.78
N LEU A 215 -5.14 31.85 -30.79
CA LEU A 215 -4.61 32.75 -31.80
C LEU A 215 -5.72 33.33 -32.69
N ASP A 216 -6.91 32.69 -32.67
CA ASP A 216 -8.12 33.07 -33.37
C ASP A 216 -9.27 33.12 -32.37
N GLU A 217 -9.97 34.26 -32.27
CA GLU A 217 -11.10 34.46 -31.35
C GLU A 217 -12.27 33.52 -31.59
N SER A 218 -12.31 32.81 -32.74
CA SER A 218 -13.35 31.85 -33.10
C SER A 218 -13.23 30.52 -32.33
N GLN A 219 -12.10 30.23 -31.67
CA GLN A 219 -11.91 28.95 -30.97
C GLN A 219 -11.72 29.19 -29.47
N ARG A 220 -12.81 29.29 -28.73
CA ARG A 220 -12.78 29.40 -27.28
C ARG A 220 -12.94 28.03 -26.66
N GLU A 221 -11.83 27.45 -26.14
CA GLU A 221 -11.81 26.14 -25.50
C GLU A 221 -11.38 26.25 -24.02
N LEU A 222 -12.17 25.62 -23.14
CA LEU A 222 -11.79 25.37 -21.76
C LEU A 222 -11.41 23.90 -21.58
N VAL A 223 -10.37 23.67 -20.81
CA VAL A 223 -10.00 22.35 -20.31
C VAL A 223 -10.26 22.30 -18.81
N VAL A 224 -11.28 21.57 -18.41
CA VAL A 224 -11.67 21.45 -17.01
C VAL A 224 -11.21 20.09 -16.48
N GLU A 225 -10.43 20.11 -15.42
CA GLU A 225 -10.03 18.90 -14.71
C GLU A 225 -11.05 18.59 -13.62
N ILE A 226 -11.64 17.41 -13.68
CA ILE A 226 -12.58 16.92 -12.69
C ILE A 226 -12.00 15.75 -11.90
N MET A 227 -12.38 15.65 -10.66
CA MET A 227 -12.17 14.47 -9.81
C MET A 227 -13.50 13.75 -9.64
N ILE A 228 -13.53 12.49 -10.01
CA ILE A 228 -14.64 11.58 -9.77
C ILE A 228 -14.25 10.72 -8.57
N SER A 229 -15.09 10.65 -7.55
CA SER A 229 -14.78 9.90 -6.33
C SER A 229 -15.95 9.06 -5.84
N LYS A 230 -15.64 7.95 -5.16
CA LYS A 230 -16.60 7.07 -4.48
C LYS A 230 -15.96 6.48 -3.24
N GLY A 231 -16.76 6.35 -2.17
CA GLY A 231 -16.31 5.85 -0.88
C GLY A 231 -15.89 6.96 0.07
N LYS A 232 -15.40 6.58 1.25
CA LYS A 232 -14.97 7.48 2.32
C LYS A 232 -13.64 7.04 2.90
N ASN A 233 -12.87 7.99 3.43
CA ASN A 233 -11.59 7.73 4.11
C ASN A 233 -10.63 6.91 3.24
N GLU A 234 -9.99 5.89 3.82
CA GLU A 234 -9.03 5.00 3.15
C GLU A 234 -9.65 4.17 2.02
N GLN A 235 -10.99 4.04 2.02
CA GLN A 235 -11.76 3.34 0.98
C GLN A 235 -12.21 4.26 -0.16
N GLN A 236 -11.86 5.56 -0.11
CA GLN A 236 -12.22 6.51 -1.15
C GLN A 236 -11.34 6.36 -2.38
N ALA A 237 -11.93 5.89 -3.46
CA ALA A 237 -11.30 5.89 -4.77
C ALA A 237 -11.47 7.26 -5.45
N LYS A 238 -10.46 7.65 -6.23
CA LYS A 238 -10.45 8.90 -7.02
C LYS A 238 -9.95 8.64 -8.42
N LEU A 239 -10.60 9.24 -9.41
CA LEU A 239 -10.22 9.22 -10.81
C LEU A 239 -10.24 10.65 -11.34
N PHE A 240 -9.12 11.09 -11.93
CA PHE A 240 -9.02 12.42 -12.53
C PHE A 240 -9.23 12.33 -14.04
N LYS A 241 -10.02 13.25 -14.59
CA LYS A 241 -10.32 13.35 -16.01
C LYS A 241 -10.31 14.79 -16.46
N LYS A 242 -9.91 15.01 -17.72
CA LYS A 242 -9.96 16.32 -18.36
C LYS A 242 -11.12 16.33 -19.37
N ILE A 243 -11.94 17.35 -19.29
CA ILE A 243 -13.09 17.57 -20.19
C ILE A 243 -12.81 18.84 -20.97
N LYS A 244 -12.94 18.76 -22.27
CA LYS A 244 -12.85 19.89 -23.18
C LYS A 244 -14.26 20.46 -23.40
N ILE A 245 -14.39 21.76 -23.28
CA ILE A 245 -15.64 22.50 -23.50
C ILE A 245 -15.37 23.56 -24.54
N ASN A 246 -16.01 23.42 -25.69
CA ASN A 246 -15.98 24.43 -26.73
C ASN A 246 -17.08 25.47 -26.41
N LEU A 247 -16.70 26.71 -26.50
CA LEU A 247 -17.59 27.86 -26.30
C LEU A 247 -17.85 28.47 -27.67
N ASP A 248 -18.91 28.04 -28.29
CA ASP A 248 -19.42 28.64 -29.55
C ASP A 248 -20.23 29.88 -29.29
#